data_a5c9c9310f5809a2d02b9a91319fa93d
#
_entry.id   a5c9c9310f5809a2d02b9a91319fa93d
#
_cell.length_a   1.000
_cell.length_b   1.000
_cell.length_c   1.000
_cell.angle_alpha   90.00
_cell.angle_beta   90.00
_cell.angle_gamma   90.00
#
_symmetry.space_group_name_H-M   'P 1'
#
loop_
_entity.id
_entity.type
_entity.pdbx_description
1 polymer ?
#
loop_
_entity_poly.entity_id
_entity_poly.type
_entity_poly.pdbx_seq_one_letter_code
_entity_poly.pdbx_strand_id
1 'polypeptide(L)'
;MPSATAAAVITFPTPSPRSFRDADFRSALAACDRLLESLRRQLKEQLGTGDPEALNREQARAHGFAWAATYVRALHEMHGWAARLDTANRLGELESLLIQAAFGEYLAQLAGGLPMSQGEIFRPDLIDQTGEAIAQFTAVAAVRSLRAEGFAPPVRARIATLIAEGRATRSFGDAGFEDSSLDEIRAQFARWSDDHAEAAHGWHLRNELIPDAIIDELGELGVFGLTVPESWGGSGLGKIAMCVVTEELSRSWIGLGSLGTRTEIACELILLNGTPAQQTDLLPGLISGKIIPTASFTEPDTGSDLASLRTRAEPAIGADGRAVWRISGNKTWTTHGARSDVMTLLARTERDQPGYRGLSMFLVSKPRGTDADPFPAPGMSGSEIEVLGYRGMKEYEIGFDAYEIPDNALLGGEPGNGFKQLMRTFESARIQT
;
A
#
# COMPACT_ATOMS: atom_id res chain seq x y z
N MET A 1 -12.83 19.82 49.30
CA MET A 1 -12.60 18.70 48.37
C MET A 1 -13.94 18.07 48.06
N PRO A 2 -14.53 18.21 46.85
CA PRO A 2 -15.75 17.50 46.53
C PRO A 2 -15.40 16.06 46.18
N SER A 3 -16.17 15.12 46.75
CA SER A 3 -16.09 13.69 46.52
C SER A 3 -16.29 13.34 45.02
N ALA A 4 -15.41 12.53 44.47
CA ALA A 4 -15.57 11.96 43.15
C ALA A 4 -16.83 11.07 43.16
N THR A 5 -17.84 11.51 42.45
CA THR A 5 -19.03 10.70 42.13
C THR A 5 -18.58 9.55 41.23
N ALA A 6 -18.71 8.32 41.71
CA ALA A 6 -18.46 7.13 40.92
C ALA A 6 -19.33 7.15 39.65
N ALA A 7 -18.67 7.18 38.53
CA ALA A 7 -19.36 7.06 37.25
C ALA A 7 -20.10 5.72 37.22
N ALA A 8 -21.42 5.75 37.01
CA ALA A 8 -22.23 4.56 36.85
C ALA A 8 -21.69 3.79 35.64
N VAL A 9 -21.17 2.60 35.86
CA VAL A 9 -20.79 1.68 34.81
C VAL A 9 -22.08 1.24 34.12
N ILE A 10 -22.33 1.78 32.93
CA ILE A 10 -23.44 1.32 32.09
C ILE A 10 -23.07 -0.09 31.63
N THR A 11 -23.62 -1.09 32.30
CA THR A 11 -23.53 -2.48 31.86
C THR A 11 -24.51 -2.68 30.71
N PHE A 12 -24.01 -2.71 29.50
CA PHE A 12 -24.80 -3.19 28.37
C PHE A 12 -24.99 -4.70 28.54
N PRO A 13 -26.21 -5.25 28.22
CA PRO A 13 -26.39 -6.69 28.19
C PRO A 13 -25.39 -7.27 27.21
N THR A 14 -24.57 -8.21 27.66
CA THR A 14 -23.61 -8.94 26.84
C THR A 14 -24.41 -9.71 25.81
N PRO A 15 -24.33 -9.41 24.50
CA PRO A 15 -24.91 -10.30 23.51
C PRO A 15 -24.16 -11.62 23.65
N SER A 16 -24.90 -12.72 23.72
CA SER A 16 -24.27 -14.03 23.54
C SER A 16 -23.54 -13.98 22.20
N PRO A 17 -22.22 -14.24 22.18
CA PRO A 17 -21.51 -14.30 20.91
C PRO A 17 -22.29 -15.29 20.04
N ARG A 18 -22.85 -14.84 18.92
CA ARG A 18 -23.36 -15.79 17.94
C ARG A 18 -22.17 -16.62 17.52
N SER A 19 -22.23 -17.92 17.71
CA SER A 19 -21.27 -18.83 17.11
C SER A 19 -21.18 -18.49 15.61
N PHE A 20 -19.97 -18.45 15.07
CA PHE A 20 -19.73 -18.27 13.64
C PHE A 20 -20.68 -19.21 12.85
N ARG A 21 -21.61 -18.61 12.10
CA ARG A 21 -22.56 -19.34 11.26
C ARG A 21 -22.11 -19.15 9.82
N ASP A 22 -21.19 -19.95 9.38
CA ASP A 22 -20.63 -19.96 8.03
C ASP A 22 -21.71 -19.81 6.93
N ALA A 23 -22.87 -20.47 7.09
CA ALA A 23 -23.99 -20.38 6.15
C ALA A 23 -24.55 -18.94 5.99
N ASP A 24 -24.60 -18.15 7.07
CA ASP A 24 -25.09 -16.77 7.00
C ASP A 24 -24.11 -15.88 6.24
N PHE A 25 -22.81 -16.03 6.49
CA PHE A 25 -21.76 -15.28 5.78
C PHE A 25 -21.72 -15.67 4.31
N ARG A 26 -21.78 -16.96 3.96
CA ARG A 26 -21.87 -17.41 2.55
C ARG A 26 -23.11 -16.88 1.85
N SER A 27 -24.25 -16.85 2.51
CA SER A 27 -25.47 -16.29 1.94
C SER A 27 -25.35 -14.78 1.66
N ALA A 28 -24.70 -14.03 2.58
CA ALA A 28 -24.45 -12.62 2.40
C ALA A 28 -23.43 -12.36 1.26
N LEU A 29 -22.35 -13.14 1.17
CA LEU A 29 -21.39 -13.07 0.07
C LEU A 29 -22.03 -13.32 -1.29
N ALA A 30 -22.85 -14.36 -1.40
CA ALA A 30 -23.59 -14.63 -2.63
C ALA A 30 -24.52 -13.48 -3.02
N ALA A 31 -25.07 -12.74 -2.05
CA ALA A 31 -25.84 -11.52 -2.33
C ALA A 31 -24.96 -10.36 -2.79
N CYS A 32 -23.76 -10.19 -2.20
CA CYS A 32 -22.77 -9.22 -2.65
C CYS A 32 -22.33 -9.47 -4.10
N ASP A 33 -22.04 -10.74 -4.44
CA ASP A 33 -21.62 -11.12 -5.78
C ASP A 33 -22.70 -10.81 -6.82
N ARG A 34 -23.97 -11.09 -6.49
CA ARG A 34 -25.11 -10.74 -7.37
C ARG A 34 -25.26 -9.21 -7.53
N LEU A 35 -25.10 -8.46 -6.45
CA LEU A 35 -25.12 -6.99 -6.51
C LEU A 35 -24.02 -6.48 -7.45
N LEU A 36 -22.78 -6.92 -7.23
CA LEU A 36 -21.65 -6.51 -8.09
C LEU A 36 -21.86 -6.87 -9.55
N GLU A 37 -22.35 -8.08 -9.84
CA GLU A 37 -22.57 -8.50 -11.23
C GLU A 37 -23.67 -7.66 -11.89
N SER A 38 -24.72 -7.30 -11.16
CA SER A 38 -25.76 -6.39 -11.65
C SER A 38 -25.20 -4.98 -11.93
N LEU A 39 -24.44 -4.41 -10.98
CA LEU A 39 -23.80 -3.10 -11.15
C LEU A 39 -22.81 -3.11 -12.31
N ARG A 40 -22.01 -4.17 -12.46
CA ARG A 40 -21.04 -4.33 -13.55
C ARG A 40 -21.72 -4.33 -14.91
N ARG A 41 -22.83 -5.06 -15.04
CA ARG A 41 -23.60 -5.11 -16.29
C ARG A 41 -24.18 -3.74 -16.65
N GLN A 42 -24.84 -3.08 -15.70
CA GLN A 42 -25.43 -1.77 -15.91
C GLN A 42 -24.37 -0.70 -16.23
N LEU A 43 -23.23 -0.71 -15.53
CA LEU A 43 -22.12 0.19 -15.83
C LEU A 43 -21.56 -0.03 -17.25
N LYS A 44 -21.43 -1.28 -17.69
CA LYS A 44 -20.99 -1.58 -19.05
C LYS A 44 -21.98 -1.07 -20.11
N GLU A 45 -23.28 -1.17 -19.85
CA GLU A 45 -24.32 -0.61 -20.72
C GLU A 45 -24.24 0.92 -20.79
N GLN A 46 -24.00 1.59 -19.64
CA GLN A 46 -23.83 3.05 -19.56
C GLN A 46 -22.55 3.53 -20.26
N LEU A 47 -21.46 2.78 -20.17
CA LEU A 47 -20.21 3.09 -20.88
C LEU A 47 -20.34 2.91 -22.40
N GLY A 48 -21.22 2.03 -22.84
CA GLY A 48 -21.34 1.69 -24.27
C GLY A 48 -20.13 0.92 -24.81
N THR A 49 -20.13 0.69 -26.11
CA THR A 49 -19.03 0.01 -26.81
C THR A 49 -18.39 0.94 -27.82
N GLY A 50 -17.04 1.03 -27.79
CA GLY A 50 -16.28 1.69 -28.85
C GLY A 50 -16.03 3.19 -28.67
N ASP A 51 -16.43 3.80 -27.54
CA ASP A 51 -16.08 5.17 -27.23
C ASP A 51 -14.91 5.23 -26.23
N PRO A 52 -13.69 5.63 -26.66
CA PRO A 52 -12.53 5.73 -25.77
C PRO A 52 -12.72 6.75 -24.62
N GLU A 53 -13.58 7.77 -24.82
CA GLU A 53 -13.84 8.82 -23.84
C GLU A 53 -14.97 8.48 -22.85
N ALA A 54 -15.67 7.37 -23.06
CA ALA A 54 -16.78 6.98 -22.18
C ALA A 54 -16.31 6.78 -20.73
N LEU A 55 -15.15 6.16 -20.53
CA LEU A 55 -14.58 5.97 -19.19
C LEU A 55 -14.23 7.29 -18.52
N ASN A 56 -13.72 8.26 -19.27
CA ASN A 56 -13.41 9.59 -18.73
C ASN A 56 -14.69 10.34 -18.29
N ARG A 57 -15.78 10.22 -19.04
CA ARG A 57 -17.06 10.83 -18.64
C ARG A 57 -17.71 10.16 -17.43
N GLU A 58 -17.56 8.84 -17.33
CA GLU A 58 -18.21 8.02 -16.30
C GLU A 58 -17.24 7.60 -15.18
N GLN A 59 -16.09 8.28 -15.04
CA GLN A 59 -15.04 7.85 -14.12
C GLN A 59 -15.51 7.80 -12.65
N ALA A 60 -16.41 8.68 -12.20
CA ALA A 60 -16.96 8.64 -10.85
C ALA A 60 -17.72 7.32 -10.57
N ARG A 61 -18.53 6.85 -11.55
CA ARG A 61 -19.24 5.57 -11.46
C ARG A 61 -18.28 4.38 -11.52
N ALA A 62 -17.32 4.42 -12.44
CA ALA A 62 -16.33 3.36 -12.61
C ALA A 62 -15.44 3.23 -11.37
N HIS A 63 -14.99 4.36 -10.81
CA HIS A 63 -14.21 4.40 -9.57
C HIS A 63 -15.01 3.87 -8.38
N GLY A 64 -16.27 4.32 -8.21
CA GLY A 64 -17.14 3.81 -7.16
C GLY A 64 -17.44 2.33 -7.27
N PHE A 65 -17.63 1.81 -8.49
CA PHE A 65 -17.75 0.37 -8.73
C PHE A 65 -16.48 -0.39 -8.31
N ALA A 66 -15.29 0.12 -8.60
CA ALA A 66 -14.03 -0.49 -8.19
C ALA A 66 -13.91 -0.56 -6.66
N TRP A 67 -14.35 0.48 -5.95
CA TRP A 67 -14.45 0.47 -4.48
C TRP A 67 -15.43 -0.60 -3.97
N ALA A 68 -16.63 -0.68 -4.56
CA ALA A 68 -17.60 -1.70 -4.18
C ALA A 68 -17.03 -3.13 -4.40
N ALA A 69 -16.34 -3.36 -5.51
CA ALA A 69 -15.70 -4.64 -5.80
C ALA A 69 -14.59 -4.96 -4.78
N THR A 70 -13.81 -3.96 -4.37
CA THR A 70 -12.78 -4.10 -3.34
C THR A 70 -13.39 -4.48 -1.99
N TYR A 71 -14.48 -3.86 -1.59
CA TYR A 71 -15.19 -4.18 -0.34
C TYR A 71 -15.73 -5.62 -0.35
N VAL A 72 -16.34 -6.05 -1.45
CA VAL A 72 -16.83 -7.42 -1.57
C VAL A 72 -15.66 -8.41 -1.54
N ARG A 73 -14.55 -8.09 -2.21
CA ARG A 73 -13.34 -8.92 -2.13
C ARG A 73 -12.80 -9.01 -0.71
N ALA A 74 -12.74 -7.91 0.03
CA ALA A 74 -12.33 -7.89 1.44
C ALA A 74 -13.23 -8.79 2.30
N LEU A 75 -14.56 -8.79 2.07
CA LEU A 75 -15.47 -9.69 2.77
C LEU A 75 -15.23 -11.17 2.44
N HIS A 76 -14.89 -11.49 1.18
CA HIS A 76 -14.48 -12.86 0.81
C HIS A 76 -13.21 -13.29 1.55
N GLU A 77 -12.21 -12.43 1.64
CA GLU A 77 -10.97 -12.73 2.37
C GLU A 77 -11.20 -12.89 3.88
N MET A 78 -12.02 -12.02 4.48
CA MET A 78 -12.41 -12.12 5.89
C MET A 78 -13.14 -13.44 6.19
N HIS A 79 -14.05 -13.85 5.30
CA HIS A 79 -14.74 -15.13 5.42
C HIS A 79 -13.75 -16.30 5.29
N GLY A 80 -12.86 -16.27 4.28
CA GLY A 80 -11.84 -17.30 4.09
C GLY A 80 -10.91 -17.43 5.30
N TRP A 81 -10.51 -16.30 5.89
CA TRP A 81 -9.72 -16.26 7.13
C TRP A 81 -10.47 -16.92 8.30
N ALA A 82 -11.73 -16.53 8.56
CA ALA A 82 -12.51 -17.12 9.64
C ALA A 82 -12.78 -18.62 9.43
N ALA A 83 -13.04 -19.05 8.20
CA ALA A 83 -13.24 -20.46 7.86
C ALA A 83 -11.96 -21.30 8.06
N ARG A 84 -10.77 -20.78 7.75
CA ARG A 84 -9.50 -21.45 8.07
C ARG A 84 -9.31 -21.60 9.56
N LEU A 85 -9.55 -20.53 10.35
CA LEU A 85 -9.47 -20.59 11.82
C LEU A 85 -10.46 -21.58 12.43
N ASP A 86 -11.71 -21.60 11.93
CA ASP A 86 -12.74 -22.53 12.40
C ASP A 86 -12.34 -23.99 12.13
N THR A 87 -11.86 -24.27 10.91
CA THR A 87 -11.36 -25.61 10.54
C THR A 87 -10.19 -26.05 11.41
N ALA A 88 -9.32 -25.13 11.81
CA ALA A 88 -8.18 -25.37 12.67
C ALA A 88 -8.53 -25.35 14.18
N ASN A 89 -9.80 -25.16 14.55
CA ASN A 89 -10.26 -24.94 15.94
C ASN A 89 -9.54 -23.76 16.64
N ARG A 90 -9.19 -22.71 15.89
CA ARG A 90 -8.52 -21.50 16.34
C ARG A 90 -9.43 -20.26 16.33
N LEU A 91 -10.66 -20.38 15.81
CA LEU A 91 -11.62 -19.27 15.75
C LEU A 91 -12.12 -18.92 17.16
N GLY A 92 -11.56 -17.86 17.74
CA GLY A 92 -11.92 -17.39 19.07
C GLY A 92 -13.11 -16.43 19.09
N GLU A 93 -13.41 -15.91 20.28
CA GLU A 93 -14.48 -14.91 20.45
C GLU A 93 -14.14 -13.61 19.73
N LEU A 94 -12.89 -13.15 19.82
CA LEU A 94 -12.47 -11.90 19.18
C LEU A 94 -12.59 -11.99 17.66
N GLU A 95 -12.07 -13.06 17.05
CA GLU A 95 -12.11 -13.30 15.61
C GLU A 95 -13.56 -13.40 15.11
N SER A 96 -14.42 -14.08 15.86
CA SER A 96 -15.84 -14.19 15.56
C SER A 96 -16.56 -12.83 15.58
N LEU A 97 -16.19 -11.95 16.51
CA LEU A 97 -16.74 -10.60 16.60
C LEU A 97 -16.16 -9.68 15.51
N LEU A 98 -14.88 -9.84 15.16
CA LEU A 98 -14.24 -9.06 14.09
C LEU A 98 -14.88 -9.32 12.72
N ILE A 99 -15.13 -10.60 12.36
CA ILE A 99 -15.82 -10.90 11.10
C ILE A 99 -17.25 -10.39 11.10
N GLN A 100 -17.99 -10.52 12.23
CA GLN A 100 -19.34 -9.95 12.34
C GLN A 100 -19.34 -8.43 12.13
N ALA A 101 -18.40 -7.73 12.77
CA ALA A 101 -18.28 -6.29 12.65
C ALA A 101 -17.94 -5.86 11.22
N ALA A 102 -16.99 -6.53 10.56
CA ALA A 102 -16.62 -6.26 9.18
C ALA A 102 -17.80 -6.44 8.22
N PHE A 103 -18.53 -7.55 8.35
CA PHE A 103 -19.73 -7.77 7.53
C PHE A 103 -20.83 -6.77 7.83
N GLY A 104 -21.10 -6.48 9.11
CA GLY A 104 -22.12 -5.52 9.50
C GLY A 104 -21.88 -4.15 8.86
N GLU A 105 -20.66 -3.64 8.96
CA GLU A 105 -20.28 -2.35 8.44
C GLU A 105 -20.24 -2.33 6.90
N TYR A 106 -19.54 -3.28 6.28
CA TYR A 106 -19.37 -3.27 4.83
C TYR A 106 -20.67 -3.55 4.07
N LEU A 107 -21.54 -4.41 4.58
CA LEU A 107 -22.86 -4.61 4.00
C LEU A 107 -23.76 -3.37 4.14
N ALA A 108 -23.62 -2.61 5.23
CA ALA A 108 -24.34 -1.34 5.40
C ALA A 108 -23.84 -0.28 4.41
N GLN A 109 -22.54 -0.19 4.22
CA GLN A 109 -21.94 0.74 3.26
C GLN A 109 -22.26 0.36 1.81
N LEU A 110 -22.22 -0.93 1.45
CA LEU A 110 -22.63 -1.43 0.13
C LEU A 110 -24.10 -1.11 -0.18
N ALA A 111 -24.97 -1.03 0.84
CA ALA A 111 -26.37 -0.69 0.64
C ALA A 111 -26.64 0.81 0.60
N GLY A 112 -25.91 1.60 1.38
CA GLY A 112 -26.23 3.01 1.62
C GLY A 112 -25.23 4.02 1.11
N GLY A 113 -24.01 3.62 0.86
CA GLY A 113 -22.93 4.46 0.35
C GLY A 113 -21.57 4.12 0.95
N LEU A 114 -20.58 4.00 0.11
CA LEU A 114 -19.18 3.74 0.46
C LEU A 114 -18.43 5.07 0.57
N PRO A 115 -17.88 5.40 1.76
CA PRO A 115 -17.03 6.57 1.91
C PRO A 115 -15.67 6.31 1.25
N MET A 116 -15.36 7.03 0.19
CA MET A 116 -14.08 6.94 -0.52
C MET A 116 -13.09 8.01 -0.03
N SER A 117 -13.62 9.15 0.39
CA SER A 117 -12.87 10.23 1.03
C SER A 117 -13.82 11.04 1.93
N GLN A 118 -13.30 12.09 2.57
CA GLN A 118 -14.11 12.96 3.43
C GLN A 118 -15.29 13.64 2.70
N GLY A 119 -15.13 13.91 1.42
CA GLY A 119 -16.13 14.59 0.58
C GLY A 119 -16.72 13.72 -0.53
N GLU A 120 -16.31 12.45 -0.64
CA GLU A 120 -16.69 11.58 -1.74
C GLU A 120 -17.30 10.28 -1.21
N ILE A 121 -18.56 10.07 -1.53
CA ILE A 121 -19.32 8.86 -1.16
C ILE A 121 -19.90 8.27 -2.44
N PHE A 122 -19.49 7.05 -2.76
CA PHE A 122 -20.14 6.30 -3.82
C PHE A 122 -21.43 5.66 -3.32
N ARG A 123 -22.53 5.95 -4.01
CA ARG A 123 -23.82 5.29 -3.78
C ARG A 123 -24.14 4.37 -4.94
N PRO A 124 -24.49 3.10 -4.69
CA PRO A 124 -24.77 2.15 -5.76
C PRO A 124 -25.90 2.59 -6.72
N ASP A 125 -26.83 3.43 -6.27
CA ASP A 125 -27.90 4.03 -7.09
C ASP A 125 -27.39 4.94 -8.22
N LEU A 126 -26.16 5.41 -8.15
CA LEU A 126 -25.50 6.07 -9.28
C LEU A 126 -25.36 5.16 -10.51
N ILE A 127 -25.33 3.84 -10.30
CA ILE A 127 -25.30 2.82 -11.35
C ILE A 127 -26.66 2.13 -11.44
N ASP A 128 -27.21 1.64 -10.32
CA ASP A 128 -28.51 0.95 -10.22
C ASP A 128 -29.65 1.97 -10.21
N GLN A 129 -29.92 2.59 -11.35
CA GLN A 129 -30.91 3.66 -11.50
C GLN A 129 -32.34 3.22 -11.17
N THR A 130 -32.64 1.92 -11.25
CA THR A 130 -33.96 1.37 -10.90
C THR A 130 -34.10 1.07 -9.40
N GLY A 131 -32.98 0.95 -8.69
CA GLY A 131 -32.93 0.52 -7.31
C GLY A 131 -33.22 -0.97 -7.11
N GLU A 132 -33.40 -1.73 -8.18
CA GLU A 132 -33.79 -3.15 -8.11
C GLU A 132 -32.69 -4.04 -7.54
N ALA A 133 -31.43 -3.85 -7.96
CA ALA A 133 -30.31 -4.61 -7.48
C ALA A 133 -30.07 -4.39 -5.98
N ILE A 134 -30.18 -3.13 -5.52
CA ILE A 134 -30.07 -2.76 -4.10
C ILE A 134 -31.22 -3.36 -3.30
N ALA A 135 -32.45 -3.30 -3.83
CA ALA A 135 -33.62 -3.88 -3.17
C ALA A 135 -33.49 -5.41 -3.00
N GLN A 136 -33.05 -6.12 -4.04
CA GLN A 136 -32.78 -7.55 -4.00
C GLN A 136 -31.68 -7.90 -3.00
N PHE A 137 -30.58 -7.14 -2.97
CA PHE A 137 -29.48 -7.30 -2.03
C PHE A 137 -29.95 -7.13 -0.58
N THR A 138 -30.66 -6.05 -0.29
CA THR A 138 -31.12 -5.74 1.06
C THR A 138 -32.27 -6.64 1.54
N ALA A 139 -32.99 -7.31 0.63
CA ALA A 139 -34.03 -8.28 0.97
C ALA A 139 -33.50 -9.62 1.49
N VAL A 140 -32.21 -9.94 1.27
CA VAL A 140 -31.62 -11.20 1.75
C VAL A 140 -31.56 -11.22 3.27
N ALA A 141 -32.09 -12.27 3.90
CA ALA A 141 -32.22 -12.38 5.36
C ALA A 141 -30.85 -12.25 6.07
N ALA A 142 -29.81 -12.91 5.56
CA ALA A 142 -28.46 -12.84 6.10
C ALA A 142 -27.88 -11.40 6.03
N VAL A 143 -28.10 -10.68 4.93
CA VAL A 143 -27.70 -9.29 4.78
C VAL A 143 -28.41 -8.41 5.81
N ARG A 144 -29.73 -8.57 5.99
CA ARG A 144 -30.48 -7.79 7.00
C ARG A 144 -29.98 -8.04 8.41
N SER A 145 -29.82 -9.31 8.79
CA SER A 145 -29.39 -9.69 10.14
C SER A 145 -27.98 -9.19 10.44
N LEU A 146 -27.02 -9.41 9.53
CA LEU A 146 -25.63 -8.97 9.71
C LEU A 146 -25.52 -7.44 9.75
N ARG A 147 -26.25 -6.69 8.93
CA ARG A 147 -26.29 -5.22 9.00
C ARG A 147 -26.87 -4.70 10.31
N ALA A 148 -27.90 -5.35 10.84
CA ALA A 148 -28.55 -4.90 12.07
C ALA A 148 -27.71 -5.22 13.33
N GLU A 149 -27.05 -6.35 13.35
CA GLU A 149 -26.42 -6.91 14.55
C GLU A 149 -24.90 -6.90 14.51
N GLY A 150 -24.30 -7.03 13.31
CA GLY A 150 -22.86 -7.28 13.15
C GLY A 150 -21.97 -6.18 13.71
N PHE A 151 -22.34 -4.91 13.53
CA PHE A 151 -21.60 -3.76 14.06
C PHE A 151 -22.39 -2.96 15.13
N ALA A 152 -23.34 -3.61 15.78
CA ALA A 152 -24.14 -3.02 16.84
C ALA A 152 -23.26 -2.59 18.05
N PRO A 153 -23.70 -1.58 18.85
CA PRO A 153 -22.94 -1.08 19.99
C PRO A 153 -22.44 -2.17 20.95
N PRO A 154 -23.22 -3.24 21.28
CA PRO A 154 -22.72 -4.30 22.14
C PRO A 154 -21.54 -5.08 21.56
N VAL A 155 -21.52 -5.33 20.24
CA VAL A 155 -20.41 -6.01 19.54
C VAL A 155 -19.13 -5.17 19.65
N ARG A 156 -19.23 -3.88 19.34
CA ARG A 156 -18.10 -2.95 19.47
C ARG A 156 -17.57 -2.86 20.89
N ALA A 157 -18.46 -2.76 21.87
CA ALA A 157 -18.10 -2.71 23.30
C ALA A 157 -17.37 -4.00 23.74
N ARG A 158 -17.83 -5.17 23.26
CA ARG A 158 -17.17 -6.44 23.60
C ARG A 158 -15.80 -6.57 22.95
N ILE A 159 -15.64 -6.17 21.68
CA ILE A 159 -14.33 -6.08 21.01
C ILE A 159 -13.39 -5.18 21.83
N ALA A 160 -13.82 -3.98 22.20
CA ALA A 160 -13.02 -3.06 23.00
C ALA A 160 -12.62 -3.66 24.36
N THR A 161 -13.53 -4.38 25.01
CA THR A 161 -13.24 -5.09 26.27
C THR A 161 -12.18 -6.17 26.09
N LEU A 162 -12.29 -6.99 25.05
CA LEU A 162 -11.32 -8.07 24.77
C LEU A 162 -9.93 -7.51 24.47
N ILE A 163 -9.85 -6.38 23.76
CA ILE A 163 -8.60 -5.68 23.50
C ILE A 163 -8.00 -5.16 24.83
N ALA A 164 -8.82 -4.49 25.65
CA ALA A 164 -8.39 -3.92 26.92
C ALA A 164 -7.97 -5.00 27.94
N GLU A 165 -8.60 -6.17 27.92
CA GLU A 165 -8.23 -7.32 28.76
C GLU A 165 -6.93 -8.02 28.28
N GLY A 166 -6.28 -7.52 27.24
CA GLY A 166 -5.05 -8.09 26.68
C GLY A 166 -5.24 -9.44 25.97
N ARG A 167 -6.46 -9.82 25.67
CA ARG A 167 -6.78 -11.03 24.88
C ARG A 167 -6.54 -10.84 23.39
N ALA A 168 -6.51 -9.59 22.93
CA ALA A 168 -5.99 -9.27 21.63
C ALA A 168 -4.48 -9.33 21.69
N THR A 169 -3.89 -10.20 20.90
CA THR A 169 -2.46 -10.18 20.64
C THR A 169 -2.09 -8.85 19.95
N ARG A 170 -0.81 -8.59 19.75
CA ARG A 170 -0.33 -7.38 19.05
C ARG A 170 -0.95 -7.19 17.66
N SER A 171 -1.52 -8.25 17.07
CA SER A 171 -2.17 -8.27 15.74
C SER A 171 -3.69 -8.23 15.78
N PHE A 172 -4.31 -7.88 16.91
CA PHE A 172 -5.79 -7.87 17.05
C PHE A 172 -6.46 -9.20 16.68
N GLY A 173 -5.88 -10.30 17.07
CA GLY A 173 -6.41 -11.64 16.86
C GLY A 173 -5.40 -12.58 16.18
N ASP A 174 -5.86 -13.80 15.91
CA ASP A 174 -5.08 -14.81 15.22
C ASP A 174 -5.08 -14.51 13.70
N ALA A 175 -3.92 -14.28 13.12
CA ALA A 175 -3.78 -14.02 11.69
C ALA A 175 -4.14 -15.23 10.80
N GLY A 176 -4.20 -16.43 11.37
CA GLY A 176 -4.54 -17.65 10.65
C GLY A 176 -3.44 -18.13 9.72
N PHE A 177 -2.17 -17.85 10.03
CA PHE A 177 -1.06 -18.39 9.25
C PHE A 177 -0.98 -19.91 9.40
N GLU A 178 -0.72 -20.59 8.29
CA GLU A 178 -0.45 -22.04 8.25
C GLU A 178 1.03 -22.32 8.53
N ASP A 179 1.91 -21.39 8.17
CA ASP A 179 3.35 -21.45 8.38
C ASP A 179 3.75 -20.80 9.71
N SER A 180 4.16 -21.59 10.67
CA SER A 180 4.58 -21.13 12.00
C SER A 180 5.84 -20.25 11.97
N SER A 181 6.64 -20.29 10.91
CA SER A 181 7.81 -19.42 10.76
C SER A 181 7.39 -17.93 10.69
N LEU A 182 6.21 -17.65 10.17
CA LEU A 182 5.65 -16.28 10.14
C LEU A 182 5.36 -15.74 11.54
N ASP A 183 4.93 -16.60 12.46
CA ASP A 183 4.72 -16.20 13.86
C ASP A 183 6.05 -15.92 14.57
N GLU A 184 7.10 -16.69 14.27
CA GLU A 184 8.46 -16.46 14.78
C GLU A 184 9.05 -15.15 14.24
N ILE A 185 8.92 -14.89 12.95
CA ILE A 185 9.32 -13.63 12.30
C ILE A 185 8.57 -12.47 12.95
N ARG A 186 7.26 -12.56 13.10
CA ARG A 186 6.44 -11.55 13.78
C ARG A 186 6.95 -11.28 15.19
N ALA A 187 7.18 -12.33 15.98
CA ALA A 187 7.64 -12.19 17.36
C ALA A 187 9.03 -11.55 17.45
N GLN A 188 9.93 -11.83 16.51
CA GLN A 188 11.25 -11.20 16.44
C GLN A 188 11.13 -9.69 16.18
N PHE A 189 10.45 -9.31 15.10
CA PHE A 189 10.31 -7.90 14.73
C PHE A 189 9.43 -7.11 15.71
N ALA A 190 8.47 -7.75 16.34
CA ALA A 190 7.69 -7.13 17.42
C ALA A 190 8.57 -6.73 18.62
N ARG A 191 9.47 -7.63 19.08
CA ARG A 191 10.41 -7.30 20.15
C ARG A 191 11.35 -6.17 19.74
N TRP A 192 11.93 -6.27 18.54
CA TRP A 192 12.82 -5.24 18.01
C TRP A 192 12.13 -3.87 17.99
N SER A 193 10.89 -3.83 17.52
CA SER A 193 10.09 -2.59 17.45
C SER A 193 9.76 -2.04 18.85
N ASP A 194 9.45 -2.90 19.82
CA ASP A 194 9.20 -2.46 21.21
C ASP A 194 10.46 -1.83 21.82
N ASP A 195 11.63 -2.43 21.60
CA ASP A 195 12.90 -1.94 22.13
C ASP A 195 13.30 -0.57 21.53
N HIS A 196 12.85 -0.26 20.33
CA HIS A 196 13.16 0.99 19.61
C HIS A 196 12.06 2.05 19.67
N ALA A 197 10.87 1.73 20.19
CA ALA A 197 9.68 2.60 20.09
C ALA A 197 9.87 3.99 20.72
N GLU A 198 10.51 4.08 21.90
CA GLU A 198 10.77 5.36 22.59
C GLU A 198 11.73 6.24 21.79
N ALA A 199 12.83 5.68 21.31
CA ALA A 199 13.80 6.39 20.48
C ALA A 199 13.18 6.86 19.15
N ALA A 200 12.43 5.98 18.50
CA ALA A 200 11.73 6.26 17.24
C ALA A 200 10.71 7.41 17.40
N HIS A 201 9.95 7.42 18.51
CA HIS A 201 9.05 8.52 18.84
C HIS A 201 9.81 9.84 19.02
N GLY A 202 10.97 9.81 19.68
CA GLY A 202 11.83 10.98 19.84
C GLY A 202 12.33 11.53 18.49
N TRP A 203 12.80 10.68 17.59
CA TRP A 203 13.22 11.09 16.24
C TRP A 203 12.05 11.65 15.42
N HIS A 204 10.88 11.01 15.51
CA HIS A 204 9.66 11.48 14.86
C HIS A 204 9.28 12.91 15.31
N LEU A 205 9.28 13.18 16.61
CA LEU A 205 8.93 14.50 17.14
C LEU A 205 9.88 15.62 16.66
N ARG A 206 11.17 15.30 16.48
CA ARG A 206 12.18 16.25 16.00
C ARG A 206 12.31 16.30 14.48
N ASN A 207 11.49 15.54 13.73
CA ASN A 207 11.58 15.39 12.28
C ASN A 207 12.98 14.97 11.79
N GLU A 208 13.64 14.11 12.58
CA GLU A 208 14.96 13.58 12.21
C GLU A 208 14.81 12.43 11.21
N LEU A 209 15.80 12.27 10.33
CA LEU A 209 15.92 11.09 9.48
C LEU A 209 16.18 9.86 10.34
N ILE A 210 15.75 8.69 9.86
CA ILE A 210 16.08 7.39 10.48
C ILE A 210 17.61 7.30 10.59
N PRO A 211 18.19 7.05 11.78
CA PRO A 211 19.65 6.94 11.93
C PRO A 211 20.26 5.86 11.04
N ASP A 212 21.48 6.11 10.52
CA ASP A 212 22.19 5.12 9.66
C ASP A 212 22.40 3.79 10.39
N ALA A 213 22.72 3.84 11.69
CA ALA A 213 22.89 2.63 12.52
C ALA A 213 21.63 1.74 12.53
N ILE A 214 20.44 2.33 12.50
CA ILE A 214 19.17 1.59 12.41
C ILE A 214 19.00 0.98 11.01
N ILE A 215 19.41 1.68 9.96
CA ILE A 215 19.37 1.13 8.59
C ILE A 215 20.33 -0.06 8.48
N ASP A 216 21.54 0.06 9.02
CA ASP A 216 22.53 -1.01 9.04
C ASP A 216 22.00 -2.23 9.80
N GLU A 217 21.40 -2.03 10.98
CA GLU A 217 20.79 -3.09 11.81
C GLU A 217 19.65 -3.80 11.06
N LEU A 218 18.75 -3.05 10.40
CA LEU A 218 17.69 -3.64 9.58
C LEU A 218 18.25 -4.41 8.37
N GLY A 219 19.38 -3.97 7.81
CA GLY A 219 20.12 -4.68 6.77
C GLY A 219 20.67 -6.02 7.29
N GLU A 220 21.27 -6.05 8.47
CA GLU A 220 21.77 -7.26 9.13
C GLU A 220 20.63 -8.24 9.47
N LEU A 221 19.46 -7.72 9.83
CA LEU A 221 18.24 -8.51 10.06
C LEU A 221 17.60 -9.02 8.75
N GLY A 222 18.12 -8.65 7.58
CA GLY A 222 17.65 -9.12 6.27
C GLY A 222 16.38 -8.44 5.76
N VAL A 223 15.95 -7.32 6.35
CA VAL A 223 14.69 -6.62 6.00
C VAL A 223 14.64 -6.22 4.53
N PHE A 224 15.78 -5.83 3.94
CA PHE A 224 15.83 -5.32 2.58
C PHE A 224 15.88 -6.41 1.50
N GLY A 225 16.12 -7.68 1.91
CA GLY A 225 16.21 -8.81 1.01
C GLY A 225 15.12 -9.87 1.20
N LEU A 226 14.05 -9.61 1.96
CA LEU A 226 13.05 -10.61 2.36
C LEU A 226 12.48 -11.41 1.19
N THR A 227 12.09 -10.75 0.11
CA THR A 227 11.44 -11.37 -1.06
C THR A 227 12.40 -11.65 -2.21
N VAL A 228 13.64 -11.20 -2.10
CA VAL A 228 14.66 -11.43 -3.12
C VAL A 228 15.14 -12.89 -3.05
N PRO A 229 15.30 -13.58 -4.19
CA PRO A 229 15.78 -14.97 -4.20
C PRO A 229 17.12 -15.17 -3.50
N GLU A 230 17.30 -16.31 -2.86
CA GLU A 230 18.56 -16.70 -2.18
C GLU A 230 19.78 -16.67 -3.12
N SER A 231 19.59 -16.95 -4.43
CA SER A 231 20.64 -16.86 -5.44
C SER A 231 21.26 -15.46 -5.58
N TRP A 232 20.58 -14.43 -5.10
CA TRP A 232 21.05 -13.05 -5.04
C TRP A 232 21.44 -12.61 -3.63
N GLY A 233 21.38 -13.50 -2.64
CA GLY A 233 21.67 -13.22 -1.24
C GLY A 233 20.47 -12.72 -0.42
N GLY A 234 19.26 -12.79 -0.97
CA GLY A 234 18.02 -12.52 -0.23
C GLY A 234 17.54 -13.73 0.56
N SER A 235 16.39 -13.59 1.22
CA SER A 235 15.79 -14.66 2.04
C SER A 235 14.81 -15.54 1.27
N GLY A 236 14.39 -15.17 0.06
CA GLY A 236 13.45 -15.92 -0.76
C GLY A 236 12.05 -16.09 -0.16
N LEU A 237 11.69 -15.30 0.87
CA LEU A 237 10.41 -15.38 1.54
C LEU A 237 9.28 -14.78 0.69
N GLY A 238 8.06 -15.21 0.99
CA GLY A 238 6.87 -14.69 0.28
C GLY A 238 6.44 -13.29 0.73
N LYS A 239 5.52 -12.69 -0.04
CA LYS A 239 4.99 -11.35 0.25
C LYS A 239 4.27 -11.25 1.63
N ILE A 240 3.77 -12.35 2.16
CA ILE A 240 3.18 -12.37 3.52
C ILE A 240 4.23 -12.08 4.58
N ALA A 241 5.42 -12.70 4.49
CA ALA A 241 6.50 -12.42 5.44
C ALA A 241 6.92 -10.94 5.39
N MET A 242 7.01 -10.38 4.19
CA MET A 242 7.26 -8.95 4.00
C MET A 242 6.19 -8.08 4.68
N CYS A 243 4.91 -8.39 4.52
CA CYS A 243 3.82 -7.66 5.17
C CYS A 243 3.91 -7.77 6.70
N VAL A 244 4.22 -8.95 7.24
CA VAL A 244 4.40 -9.19 8.67
C VAL A 244 5.52 -8.31 9.24
N VAL A 245 6.66 -8.26 8.58
CA VAL A 245 7.80 -7.44 8.99
C VAL A 245 7.47 -5.94 8.91
N THR A 246 6.87 -5.51 7.81
CA THR A 246 6.46 -4.11 7.62
C THR A 246 5.44 -3.67 8.67
N GLU A 247 4.45 -4.51 9.00
CA GLU A 247 3.44 -4.24 10.03
C GLU A 247 4.12 -4.00 11.39
N GLU A 248 5.01 -4.88 11.81
CA GLU A 248 5.67 -4.77 13.12
C GLU A 248 6.63 -3.57 13.18
N LEU A 249 7.41 -3.32 12.15
CA LEU A 249 8.29 -2.15 12.09
C LEU A 249 7.48 -0.83 12.08
N SER A 250 6.38 -0.78 11.33
CA SER A 250 5.51 0.40 11.24
C SER A 250 4.79 0.69 12.55
N ARG A 251 4.60 -0.29 13.42
CA ARG A 251 3.97 -0.13 14.73
C ARG A 251 4.80 0.78 15.65
N SER A 252 6.12 0.73 15.56
CA SER A 252 7.01 1.65 16.31
C SER A 252 7.19 2.98 15.56
N TRP A 253 7.43 2.94 14.27
CA TRP A 253 7.58 4.11 13.44
C TRP A 253 7.32 3.77 11.96
N ILE A 254 6.33 4.37 11.34
CA ILE A 254 5.91 4.07 9.97
C ILE A 254 7.05 4.18 8.94
N GLY A 255 8.02 5.07 9.18
CA GLY A 255 9.21 5.21 8.34
C GLY A 255 10.06 3.95 8.28
N LEU A 256 10.16 3.17 9.38
CA LEU A 256 10.94 1.93 9.42
C LEU A 256 10.34 0.86 8.51
N GLY A 257 9.03 0.67 8.55
CA GLY A 257 8.35 -0.24 7.63
C GLY A 257 8.50 0.19 6.17
N SER A 258 8.48 1.49 5.91
CA SER A 258 8.60 2.04 4.57
C SER A 258 9.99 1.85 3.92
N LEU A 259 11.06 1.75 4.71
CA LEU A 259 12.40 1.46 4.17
C LEU A 259 12.41 0.16 3.37
N GLY A 260 11.88 -0.93 3.93
CA GLY A 260 11.78 -2.22 3.27
C GLY A 260 10.96 -2.15 1.97
N THR A 261 9.83 -1.41 1.99
CA THR A 261 8.98 -1.23 0.80
C THR A 261 9.73 -0.59 -0.36
N ARG A 262 10.54 0.44 -0.11
CA ARG A 262 11.31 1.12 -1.17
C ARG A 262 12.33 0.19 -1.80
N THR A 263 13.02 -0.59 -0.96
CA THR A 263 14.01 -1.55 -1.45
C THR A 263 13.36 -2.67 -2.24
N GLU A 264 12.20 -3.18 -1.81
CA GLU A 264 11.49 -4.20 -2.56
C GLU A 264 11.05 -3.73 -3.93
N ILE A 265 10.47 -2.51 -4.04
CA ILE A 265 10.09 -1.94 -5.33
C ILE A 265 11.31 -1.89 -6.28
N ALA A 266 12.44 -1.42 -5.80
CA ALA A 266 13.66 -1.35 -6.60
C ALA A 266 14.19 -2.73 -6.99
N CYS A 267 14.27 -3.66 -6.05
CA CYS A 267 14.73 -5.03 -6.31
C CYS A 267 13.82 -5.75 -7.29
N GLU A 268 12.50 -5.67 -7.14
CA GLU A 268 11.55 -6.32 -8.04
C GLU A 268 11.61 -5.73 -9.46
N LEU A 269 11.71 -4.39 -9.60
CA LEU A 269 11.92 -3.75 -10.90
C LEU A 269 13.18 -4.27 -11.59
N ILE A 270 14.30 -4.36 -10.86
CA ILE A 270 15.59 -4.80 -11.38
C ILE A 270 15.59 -6.29 -11.69
N LEU A 271 15.03 -7.13 -10.81
CA LEU A 271 14.94 -8.58 -11.02
C LEU A 271 14.13 -8.95 -12.27
N LEU A 272 12.99 -8.26 -12.46
CA LEU A 272 12.07 -8.57 -13.56
C LEU A 272 12.47 -7.95 -14.89
N ASN A 273 13.23 -6.84 -14.89
CA ASN A 273 13.43 -6.04 -16.09
C ASN A 273 14.87 -5.57 -16.29
N GLY A 274 15.75 -5.70 -15.31
CA GLY A 274 17.14 -5.23 -15.39
C GLY A 274 17.99 -6.10 -16.31
N THR A 275 18.99 -5.48 -16.91
CA THR A 275 20.06 -6.23 -17.60
C THR A 275 20.89 -7.02 -16.58
N PRO A 276 21.63 -8.09 -16.99
CA PRO A 276 22.52 -8.80 -16.08
C PRO A 276 23.52 -7.90 -15.35
N ALA A 277 24.02 -6.85 -16.02
CA ALA A 277 24.90 -5.87 -15.40
C ALA A 277 24.18 -5.07 -14.31
N GLN A 278 22.99 -4.53 -14.59
CA GLN A 278 22.20 -3.79 -13.60
C GLN A 278 21.85 -4.65 -12.39
N GLN A 279 21.52 -5.93 -12.60
CA GLN A 279 21.24 -6.87 -11.52
C GLN A 279 22.48 -7.09 -10.64
N THR A 280 23.63 -7.37 -11.26
CA THR A 280 24.90 -7.63 -10.56
C THR A 280 25.40 -6.40 -9.79
N ASP A 281 25.27 -5.23 -10.38
CA ASP A 281 25.80 -3.97 -9.80
C ASP A 281 24.95 -3.47 -8.62
N LEU A 282 23.64 -3.67 -8.64
CA LEU A 282 22.74 -3.03 -7.70
C LEU A 282 22.14 -3.96 -6.63
N LEU A 283 21.73 -5.19 -7.00
CA LEU A 283 21.02 -6.07 -6.07
C LEU A 283 21.79 -6.35 -4.77
N PRO A 284 23.10 -6.67 -4.76
CA PRO A 284 23.80 -6.94 -3.51
C PRO A 284 23.82 -5.75 -2.55
N GLY A 285 23.98 -4.52 -3.10
CA GLY A 285 23.97 -3.29 -2.32
C GLY A 285 22.60 -2.96 -1.77
N LEU A 286 21.54 -3.17 -2.55
CA LEU A 286 20.16 -2.97 -2.13
C LEU A 286 19.75 -3.94 -1.02
N ILE A 287 20.04 -5.24 -1.20
CA ILE A 287 19.71 -6.31 -0.25
C ILE A 287 20.39 -6.09 1.11
N SER A 288 21.63 -5.59 1.09
CA SER A 288 22.37 -5.32 2.32
C SER A 288 22.08 -3.97 2.97
N GLY A 289 21.23 -3.12 2.34
CA GLY A 289 20.95 -1.75 2.82
C GLY A 289 22.09 -0.74 2.57
N LYS A 290 23.20 -1.14 1.93
CA LYS A 290 24.31 -0.23 1.58
C LYS A 290 23.94 0.76 0.49
N ILE A 291 23.04 0.36 -0.41
CA ILE A 291 22.40 1.20 -1.41
C ILE A 291 20.96 1.44 -0.98
N ILE A 292 20.60 2.69 -0.74
CA ILE A 292 19.23 3.08 -0.37
C ILE A 292 18.50 3.56 -1.63
N PRO A 293 17.41 2.88 -2.03
CA PRO A 293 16.64 3.31 -3.19
C PRO A 293 15.51 4.25 -2.82
N THR A 294 15.02 4.99 -3.83
CA THR A 294 13.73 5.67 -3.79
C THR A 294 12.98 5.50 -5.10
N ALA A 295 11.67 5.76 -5.05
CA ALA A 295 10.80 5.78 -6.22
C ALA A 295 10.37 7.21 -6.55
N SER A 296 10.57 7.63 -7.80
CA SER A 296 10.30 8.99 -8.26
C SER A 296 9.45 8.96 -9.54
N PHE A 297 8.11 8.88 -9.36
CA PHE A 297 7.15 8.73 -10.45
C PHE A 297 6.23 9.93 -10.58
N THR A 298 5.67 10.37 -9.46
CA THR A 298 4.63 11.40 -9.37
C THR A 298 5.17 12.79 -9.72
N GLU A 299 4.34 13.57 -10.39
CA GLU A 299 4.60 14.99 -10.68
C GLU A 299 3.53 15.86 -10.03
N PRO A 300 3.76 17.18 -9.85
CA PRO A 300 2.77 18.07 -9.22
C PRO A 300 1.36 17.96 -9.82
N ASP A 301 1.27 17.78 -11.13
CA ASP A 301 -0.02 17.70 -11.85
C ASP A 301 -0.47 16.28 -12.16
N THR A 302 0.38 15.25 -11.94
CA THR A 302 0.10 13.87 -12.34
C THR A 302 0.53 12.85 -11.28
N GLY A 303 -0.44 12.21 -10.64
CA GLY A 303 -0.22 11.11 -9.70
C GLY A 303 -0.88 9.82 -10.21
N SER A 304 -2.22 9.73 -10.12
CA SER A 304 -2.95 8.56 -10.62
C SER A 304 -2.84 8.39 -12.14
N ASP A 305 -2.79 9.49 -12.90
CA ASP A 305 -2.59 9.46 -14.35
C ASP A 305 -1.11 9.64 -14.73
N LEU A 306 -0.27 8.67 -14.39
CA LEU A 306 1.15 8.69 -14.77
C LEU A 306 1.38 8.71 -16.29
N ALA A 307 0.38 8.32 -17.09
CA ALA A 307 0.48 8.38 -18.55
C ALA A 307 0.65 9.81 -19.07
N SER A 308 0.21 10.81 -18.31
CA SER A 308 0.30 12.24 -18.65
C SER A 308 1.53 12.94 -18.10
N LEU A 309 2.49 12.23 -17.49
CA LEU A 309 3.70 12.83 -16.94
C LEU A 309 4.54 13.55 -18.02
N ARG A 310 5.22 14.62 -17.60
CA ARG A 310 5.94 15.56 -18.47
C ARG A 310 7.45 15.56 -18.30
N THR A 311 7.99 15.02 -17.20
CA THR A 311 9.44 14.86 -17.03
C THR A 311 10.00 14.09 -18.21
N ARG A 312 11.06 14.62 -18.84
CA ARG A 312 11.64 14.10 -20.08
C ARG A 312 13.02 13.55 -19.84
N ALA A 313 13.38 12.53 -20.59
CA ALA A 313 14.74 12.03 -20.73
C ALA A 313 15.11 12.06 -22.21
N GLU A 314 16.12 12.82 -22.57
CA GLU A 314 16.55 13.03 -23.95
C GLU A 314 17.97 12.48 -24.14
N PRO A 315 18.23 11.66 -25.20
CA PRO A 315 19.56 11.17 -25.47
C PRO A 315 20.49 12.33 -25.86
N ALA A 316 21.71 12.32 -25.33
CA ALA A 316 22.70 13.35 -25.57
C ALA A 316 24.12 12.77 -25.55
N ILE A 317 25.10 13.61 -25.84
CA ILE A 317 26.50 13.32 -25.63
C ILE A 317 26.99 14.20 -24.46
N GLY A 318 27.55 13.56 -23.45
CA GLY A 318 28.15 14.24 -22.31
C GLY A 318 29.44 14.96 -22.65
N ALA A 319 29.94 15.74 -21.71
CA ALA A 319 31.17 16.49 -21.89
C ALA A 319 32.42 15.60 -22.11
N ASP A 320 32.37 14.37 -21.65
CA ASP A 320 33.40 13.33 -21.85
C ASP A 320 33.29 12.54 -23.17
N GLY A 321 32.31 12.90 -24.02
CA GLY A 321 32.05 12.27 -25.30
C GLY A 321 31.26 10.96 -25.21
N ARG A 322 30.76 10.55 -24.02
CA ARG A 322 29.95 9.37 -23.84
C ARG A 322 28.46 9.65 -24.07
N ALA A 323 27.73 8.61 -24.45
CA ALA A 323 26.28 8.68 -24.51
C ALA A 323 25.69 8.84 -23.10
N VAL A 324 24.75 9.78 -22.95
CA VAL A 324 24.04 10.09 -21.71
C VAL A 324 22.57 10.35 -21.99
N TRP A 325 21.75 10.31 -20.95
CA TRP A 325 20.41 10.88 -20.96
C TRP A 325 20.40 12.18 -20.18
N ARG A 326 19.72 13.20 -20.69
CA ARG A 326 19.45 14.45 -19.97
C ARG A 326 18.03 14.45 -19.46
N ILE A 327 17.88 14.54 -18.14
CA ILE A 327 16.59 14.57 -17.47
C ILE A 327 16.18 16.03 -17.23
N SER A 328 14.95 16.39 -17.62
CA SER A 328 14.38 17.73 -17.34
C SER A 328 12.91 17.60 -16.93
N GLY A 329 12.55 18.27 -15.85
CA GLY A 329 11.18 18.24 -15.29
C GLY A 329 11.16 18.27 -13.77
N ASN A 330 10.00 18.03 -13.20
CA ASN A 330 9.79 18.07 -11.74
C ASN A 330 9.11 16.79 -11.27
N LYS A 331 9.58 16.29 -10.12
CA LYS A 331 8.96 15.19 -9.39
C LYS A 331 8.54 15.65 -8.02
N THR A 332 7.50 15.04 -7.48
CA THR A 332 7.00 15.33 -6.13
C THR A 332 6.69 14.06 -5.37
N TRP A 333 6.56 14.17 -4.06
CA TRP A 333 6.31 13.03 -3.17
C TRP A 333 7.36 11.92 -3.33
N THR A 334 8.63 12.34 -3.50
CA THR A 334 9.74 11.40 -3.58
C THR A 334 10.22 11.09 -2.16
N THR A 335 9.73 9.98 -1.62
CA THR A 335 10.06 9.51 -0.27
C THR A 335 11.55 9.21 -0.15
N HIS A 336 12.21 9.74 0.90
CA HIS A 336 13.63 9.52 1.17
C HIS A 336 14.56 10.02 0.06
N GLY A 337 14.07 10.94 -0.78
CA GLY A 337 14.75 11.40 -1.99
C GLY A 337 16.15 11.98 -1.75
N ALA A 338 16.36 12.78 -0.71
CA ALA A 338 17.66 13.38 -0.41
C ALA A 338 18.71 12.31 -0.06
N ARG A 339 18.36 11.34 0.78
CA ARG A 339 19.29 10.34 1.33
C ARG A 339 19.47 9.10 0.46
N SER A 340 18.66 8.90 -0.57
CA SER A 340 18.80 7.76 -1.48
C SER A 340 20.08 7.84 -2.32
N ASP A 341 20.60 6.67 -2.69
CA ASP A 341 21.74 6.50 -3.60
C ASP A 341 21.27 6.28 -5.05
N VAL A 342 20.09 5.66 -5.20
CA VAL A 342 19.51 5.37 -6.52
C VAL A 342 18.01 5.70 -6.52
N MET A 343 17.56 6.33 -7.61
CA MET A 343 16.14 6.57 -7.85
C MET A 343 15.66 5.69 -9.00
N THR A 344 14.56 4.97 -8.78
CA THR A 344 13.76 4.44 -9.89
C THR A 344 12.90 5.58 -10.42
N LEU A 345 13.31 6.15 -11.56
CA LEU A 345 12.71 7.36 -12.13
C LEU A 345 11.91 7.04 -13.39
N LEU A 346 10.66 7.44 -13.43
CA LEU A 346 9.82 7.34 -14.64
C LEU A 346 9.87 8.66 -15.41
N ALA A 347 10.28 8.62 -16.68
CA ALA A 347 10.35 9.78 -17.55
C ALA A 347 9.90 9.46 -18.97
N ARG A 348 9.56 10.49 -19.75
CA ARG A 348 9.18 10.39 -21.15
C ARG A 348 10.40 10.44 -22.05
N THR A 349 10.62 9.38 -22.81
CA THR A 349 11.71 9.30 -23.82
C THR A 349 11.22 9.52 -25.24
N GLU A 350 9.94 9.21 -25.53
CA GLU A 350 9.40 9.30 -26.88
C GLU A 350 8.30 10.36 -26.95
N ARG A 351 8.60 11.49 -27.60
CA ARG A 351 7.70 12.65 -27.69
C ARG A 351 6.45 12.36 -28.55
N ASP A 352 6.62 11.55 -29.58
CA ASP A 352 5.58 11.28 -30.58
C ASP A 352 4.67 10.11 -30.17
N GLN A 353 4.96 9.44 -29.04
CA GLN A 353 4.16 8.38 -28.48
C GLN A 353 3.33 8.91 -27.29
N PRO A 354 2.01 9.11 -27.49
CA PRO A 354 1.15 9.61 -26.43
C PRO A 354 0.90 8.56 -25.35
N GLY A 355 0.55 9.04 -24.15
CA GLY A 355 0.17 8.18 -23.02
C GLY A 355 1.35 7.38 -22.49
N TYR A 356 1.09 6.17 -22.05
CA TYR A 356 2.06 5.32 -21.35
C TYR A 356 3.15 4.72 -22.25
N ARG A 357 2.96 4.70 -23.58
CA ARG A 357 3.90 4.06 -24.52
C ARG A 357 5.21 4.80 -24.66
N GLY A 358 5.22 6.11 -24.42
CA GLY A 358 6.42 6.93 -24.49
C GLY A 358 7.21 7.00 -23.19
N LEU A 359 6.88 6.19 -22.18
CA LEU A 359 7.49 6.25 -20.85
C LEU A 359 8.56 5.18 -20.65
N SER A 360 9.68 5.57 -20.07
CA SER A 360 10.82 4.70 -19.75
C SER A 360 11.17 4.81 -18.27
N MET A 361 11.68 3.71 -17.72
CA MET A 361 12.16 3.63 -16.34
C MET A 361 13.68 3.72 -16.31
N PHE A 362 14.21 4.53 -15.41
CA PHE A 362 15.64 4.73 -15.22
C PHE A 362 16.07 4.36 -13.80
N LEU A 363 17.27 3.85 -13.67
CA LEU A 363 17.99 3.63 -12.42
C LEU A 363 19.01 4.78 -12.25
N VAL A 364 18.59 5.85 -11.59
CA VAL A 364 19.33 7.10 -11.50
C VAL A 364 20.20 7.11 -10.24
N SER A 365 21.48 6.86 -10.39
CA SER A 365 22.44 7.03 -9.30
C SER A 365 22.68 8.50 -9.00
N LYS A 366 22.76 8.85 -7.71
CA LYS A 366 23.01 10.20 -7.25
C LYS A 366 23.79 10.22 -5.92
N PRO A 367 24.52 11.30 -5.59
CA PRO A 367 25.07 11.46 -4.25
C PRO A 367 23.97 11.63 -3.21
N ARG A 368 24.20 11.13 -2.00
CA ARG A 368 23.35 11.43 -0.84
C ARG A 368 23.41 12.91 -0.49
N GLY A 369 22.26 13.49 -0.23
CA GLY A 369 22.16 14.85 0.30
C GLY A 369 22.13 14.87 1.83
N THR A 370 22.08 16.07 2.36
CA THR A 370 21.90 16.39 3.78
C THR A 370 20.67 17.28 3.95
N ASP A 371 20.26 17.54 5.19
CA ASP A 371 19.17 18.50 5.44
C ASP A 371 19.49 19.91 4.94
N ALA A 372 20.78 20.31 4.94
CA ALA A 372 21.21 21.62 4.46
C ALA A 372 21.33 21.68 2.92
N ASP A 373 21.65 20.57 2.26
CA ASP A 373 21.77 20.45 0.81
C ASP A 373 21.21 19.08 0.39
N PRO A 374 19.90 18.99 0.18
CA PRO A 374 19.24 17.73 -0.11
C PRO A 374 19.63 17.12 -1.46
N PHE A 375 20.03 17.94 -2.44
CA PHE A 375 20.31 17.50 -3.80
C PHE A 375 21.59 18.16 -4.34
N PRO A 376 22.78 17.73 -3.88
CA PRO A 376 24.05 18.38 -4.18
C PRO A 376 24.54 18.17 -5.62
N ALA A 377 23.90 17.30 -6.40
CA ALA A 377 24.32 17.03 -7.77
C ALA A 377 24.00 18.22 -8.71
N PRO A 378 24.92 18.64 -9.59
CA PRO A 378 24.63 19.64 -10.60
C PRO A 378 23.44 19.24 -11.48
N GLY A 379 22.51 20.17 -11.72
CA GLY A 379 21.27 19.91 -12.47
C GLY A 379 20.16 19.28 -11.66
N MET A 380 20.34 19.07 -10.36
CA MET A 380 19.30 18.73 -9.41
C MET A 380 19.06 19.85 -8.41
N SER A 381 17.80 20.00 -8.01
CA SER A 381 17.39 20.89 -6.93
C SER A 381 16.15 20.29 -6.25
N GLY A 382 15.84 20.74 -5.05
CA GLY A 382 14.62 20.28 -4.40
C GLY A 382 14.50 20.75 -2.95
N SER A 383 13.34 20.50 -2.37
CA SER A 383 13.02 20.86 -1.00
C SER A 383 12.17 19.80 -0.33
N GLU A 384 12.22 19.76 0.99
CA GLU A 384 11.37 18.90 1.80
C GLU A 384 9.90 19.37 1.73
N ILE A 385 8.99 18.41 1.61
CA ILE A 385 7.56 18.58 1.81
C ILE A 385 7.26 18.18 3.24
N GLU A 386 6.84 19.11 4.08
CA GLU A 386 6.48 18.80 5.46
C GLU A 386 5.25 17.88 5.53
N VAL A 387 5.37 16.80 6.28
CA VAL A 387 4.31 15.81 6.48
C VAL A 387 4.05 15.56 7.96
N LEU A 388 2.80 15.21 8.31
CA LEU A 388 2.41 14.95 9.70
C LEU A 388 2.98 13.62 10.21
N GLY A 389 2.78 12.56 9.48
CA GLY A 389 2.99 11.19 9.97
C GLY A 389 4.16 10.45 9.36
N TYR A 390 4.61 10.83 8.19
CA TYR A 390 5.64 10.12 7.43
C TYR A 390 7.04 10.71 7.63
N ARG A 391 7.32 11.12 8.85
CA ARG A 391 8.62 11.66 9.27
C ARG A 391 9.64 10.52 9.38
N GLY A 392 10.92 10.88 9.29
CA GLY A 392 12.02 9.92 9.31
C GLY A 392 12.50 9.49 7.94
N MET A 393 11.59 9.36 7.00
CA MET A 393 11.88 9.19 5.57
C MET A 393 11.99 10.53 4.86
N LYS A 394 11.15 11.49 5.25
CA LYS A 394 10.93 12.78 4.59
C LYS A 394 10.46 12.64 3.14
N GLU A 395 9.64 13.57 2.71
CA GLU A 395 9.13 13.66 1.33
C GLU A 395 9.75 14.85 0.63
N TYR A 396 10.00 14.75 -0.68
CA TYR A 396 10.68 15.78 -1.41
C TYR A 396 10.00 16.12 -2.74
N GLU A 397 10.06 17.42 -3.09
CA GLU A 397 9.99 17.87 -4.47
C GLU A 397 11.40 17.90 -5.06
N ILE A 398 11.54 17.45 -6.32
CA ILE A 398 12.82 17.39 -7.01
C ILE A 398 12.66 18.01 -8.40
N GLY A 399 13.49 19.03 -8.68
CA GLY A 399 13.64 19.62 -10.00
C GLY A 399 14.87 19.05 -10.72
N PHE A 400 14.73 18.75 -11.98
CA PHE A 400 15.80 18.34 -12.88
C PHE A 400 15.96 19.39 -13.99
N ASP A 401 17.16 19.94 -14.13
CA ASP A 401 17.56 20.87 -15.19
C ASP A 401 18.70 20.26 -16.00
N ALA A 402 18.34 19.55 -17.07
CA ALA A 402 19.28 18.83 -17.93
C ALA A 402 20.23 17.91 -17.12
N TYR A 403 19.74 17.29 -16.06
CA TYR A 403 20.54 16.39 -15.21
C TYR A 403 21.03 15.19 -16.03
N GLU A 404 22.35 15.03 -16.11
CA GLU A 404 22.97 13.98 -16.93
C GLU A 404 23.10 12.67 -16.15
N ILE A 405 22.66 11.59 -16.78
CA ILE A 405 22.82 10.21 -16.29
C ILE A 405 23.40 9.33 -17.41
N PRO A 406 24.15 8.29 -17.07
CA PRO A 406 24.76 7.42 -18.08
C PRO A 406 23.71 6.68 -18.91
N ASP A 407 24.04 6.33 -20.15
CA ASP A 407 23.14 5.66 -21.08
C ASP A 407 22.62 4.32 -20.52
N ASN A 408 23.45 3.58 -19.80
CA ASN A 408 23.12 2.31 -19.16
C ASN A 408 22.21 2.45 -17.93
N ALA A 409 21.79 3.67 -17.55
CA ALA A 409 20.79 3.90 -16.50
C ALA A 409 19.37 3.50 -16.96
N LEU A 410 19.11 3.38 -18.25
CA LEU A 410 17.84 2.93 -18.79
C LEU A 410 17.57 1.47 -18.38
N LEU A 411 16.51 1.23 -17.62
CA LEU A 411 16.16 -0.11 -17.10
C LEU A 411 15.85 -1.07 -18.24
N GLY A 412 16.66 -2.13 -18.35
CA GLY A 412 16.53 -3.15 -19.39
C GLY A 412 17.07 -2.73 -20.75
N GLY A 413 17.54 -1.48 -20.91
CA GLY A 413 18.22 -0.99 -22.13
C GLY A 413 17.31 -0.63 -23.31
N GLU A 414 15.98 -0.82 -23.19
CA GLU A 414 15.01 -0.48 -24.25
C GLU A 414 14.01 0.59 -23.79
N PRO A 415 13.87 1.72 -24.51
CA PRO A 415 12.92 2.77 -24.16
C PRO A 415 11.46 2.34 -24.40
N GLY A 416 10.50 3.09 -23.82
CA GLY A 416 9.06 2.90 -24.03
C GLY A 416 8.41 1.78 -23.19
N ASN A 417 9.17 1.07 -22.36
CA ASN A 417 8.67 -0.04 -21.55
C ASN A 417 8.37 0.35 -20.08
N GLY A 418 8.70 1.57 -19.66
CA GLY A 418 8.70 1.97 -18.25
C GLY A 418 7.36 1.80 -17.54
N PHE A 419 6.25 2.10 -18.19
CA PHE A 419 4.93 1.93 -17.58
C PHE A 419 4.56 0.45 -17.35
N LYS A 420 4.89 -0.43 -18.30
CA LYS A 420 4.65 -1.87 -18.15
C LYS A 420 5.51 -2.48 -17.04
N GLN A 421 6.78 -2.04 -16.96
CA GLN A 421 7.69 -2.44 -15.89
C GLN A 421 7.15 -2.03 -14.52
N LEU A 422 6.66 -0.79 -14.39
CA LEU A 422 6.07 -0.27 -13.18
C LEU A 422 4.80 -1.04 -12.76
N MET A 423 3.90 -1.32 -13.70
CA MET A 423 2.63 -2.01 -13.38
C MET A 423 2.85 -3.41 -12.80
N ARG A 424 3.86 -4.14 -13.27
CA ARG A 424 4.20 -5.47 -12.71
C ARG A 424 4.64 -5.41 -11.25
N THR A 425 5.25 -4.31 -10.83
CA THR A 425 5.76 -4.12 -9.46
C THR A 425 4.71 -3.51 -8.52
N PHE A 426 3.80 -2.69 -9.05
CA PHE A 426 2.82 -1.97 -8.23
C PHE A 426 1.79 -2.88 -7.56
N GLU A 427 1.50 -4.05 -8.10
CA GLU A 427 0.55 -4.98 -7.49
C GLU A 427 1.02 -5.42 -6.10
N SER A 428 2.29 -5.80 -5.97
CA SER A 428 2.86 -6.20 -4.69
C SER A 428 3.20 -5.03 -3.77
N ALA A 429 3.69 -3.93 -4.32
CA ALA A 429 4.04 -2.74 -3.55
C ALA A 429 2.85 -2.16 -2.78
N ARG A 430 1.66 -2.14 -3.38
CA ARG A 430 0.43 -1.63 -2.75
C ARG A 430 -0.06 -2.46 -1.57
N ILE A 431 0.24 -3.75 -1.54
CA ILE A 431 -0.14 -4.63 -0.42
C ILE A 431 0.67 -4.25 0.83
N GLN A 432 1.91 -3.83 0.65
CA GLN A 432 2.85 -3.52 1.71
C GLN A 432 2.64 -2.09 2.26
N THR A 433 2.18 -1.16 1.42
CA THR A 433 1.95 0.24 1.81
C THR A 433 0.65 0.40 2.59
#